data_b978222a6ee3bcbb82374b1c2fbcd57e
#
_entry.id   b978222a6ee3bcbb82374b1c2fbcd57e
#
_cell.length_a   1.000
_cell.length_b   1.000
_cell.length_c   1.000
_cell.angle_alpha   90.00
_cell.angle_beta   90.00
_cell.angle_gamma   90.00
#
_symmetry.space_group_name_H-M   'P 1'
#
loop_
_entity.id
_entity.type
_entity.pdbx_description
1 polymer ?
#
loop_
_entity_poly.entity_id
_entity_poly.type
_entity_poly.pdbx_seq_one_letter_code
_entity_poly.pdbx_strand_id
1 'polypeptide(L)'
;MSAVMQAVKVVIADDDPLTRLDLRHSLEALGATVLAEAEDGRQAVALTRALRPDLVILDIMMPQMDGLEAARVLRGESLAAVVLLSSYAEEDMVAQADAAGVMAYLRKPFRQEDLGPAIAIALGRHRERQGLEADVETLREKMEARKIVGRAKALLMERYNLSEREAFHRIQAQSQNLQKPAHEIAQAIITASELGL
;
A
#
# COMPACT_ATOMS: atom_id res chain seq x y z
N MET A 1 -28.36 -4.39 4.58
CA MET A 1 -27.20 -3.68 5.17
C MET A 1 -25.99 -4.56 5.04
N SER A 2 -24.96 -4.14 4.28
CA SER A 2 -23.81 -5.01 3.96
C SER A 2 -22.87 -5.11 5.17
N ALA A 3 -22.52 -6.33 5.58
CA ALA A 3 -21.56 -6.62 6.65
C ALA A 3 -20.16 -5.99 6.44
N VAL A 4 -19.89 -5.47 5.24
CA VAL A 4 -18.61 -4.85 4.85
C VAL A 4 -18.40 -3.49 5.54
N MET A 5 -19.46 -2.79 5.94
CA MET A 5 -19.37 -1.45 6.52
C MET A 5 -19.20 -1.43 8.04
N GLN A 6 -19.54 -2.53 8.71
CA GLN A 6 -19.32 -2.65 10.16
C GLN A 6 -17.82 -2.75 10.45
N ALA A 7 -17.28 -1.74 11.11
CA ALA A 7 -15.89 -1.55 11.53
C ALA A 7 -14.95 -0.82 10.53
N VAL A 8 -15.44 -0.24 9.42
CA VAL A 8 -14.58 0.58 8.56
C VAL A 8 -14.24 1.89 9.26
N LYS A 9 -12.96 2.16 9.44
CA LYS A 9 -12.42 3.39 10.03
C LYS A 9 -12.15 4.41 8.93
N VAL A 10 -12.69 5.60 9.07
CA VAL A 10 -12.67 6.61 8.00
C VAL A 10 -12.09 7.94 8.53
N VAL A 11 -11.27 8.57 7.71
CA VAL A 11 -10.92 10.00 7.82
C VAL A 11 -11.65 10.72 6.69
N ILE A 12 -12.28 11.85 6.99
CA ILE A 12 -12.95 12.68 6.00
C ILE A 12 -12.25 14.03 5.89
N ALA A 13 -12.16 14.57 4.66
CA ALA A 13 -11.58 15.87 4.40
C ALA A 13 -12.39 16.65 3.37
N ASP A 14 -12.82 17.83 3.74
CA ASP A 14 -13.58 18.77 2.94
C ASP A 14 -13.44 20.15 3.60
N ASP A 15 -13.31 21.22 2.88
CA ASP A 15 -13.20 22.56 3.46
C ASP A 15 -14.55 23.09 3.98
N ASP A 16 -15.67 22.57 3.43
CA ASP A 16 -17.03 22.91 3.89
C ASP A 16 -17.44 22.10 5.13
N PRO A 17 -17.65 22.73 6.28
CA PRO A 17 -18.06 22.04 7.51
C PRO A 17 -19.44 21.37 7.42
N LEU A 18 -20.34 21.86 6.56
CA LEU A 18 -21.65 21.24 6.37
C LEU A 18 -21.53 19.93 5.61
N THR A 19 -20.69 19.89 4.58
CA THR A 19 -20.39 18.66 3.85
C THR A 19 -19.72 17.63 4.76
N ARG A 20 -18.77 18.04 5.63
CA ARG A 20 -18.18 17.12 6.61
C ARG A 20 -19.23 16.53 7.57
N LEU A 21 -20.15 17.37 8.05
CA LEU A 21 -21.22 16.92 8.96
C LEU A 21 -22.14 15.90 8.27
N ASP A 22 -22.55 16.15 7.04
CA ASP A 22 -23.38 15.26 6.22
C ASP A 22 -22.69 13.92 5.95
N LEU A 23 -21.39 13.96 5.60
CA LEU A 23 -20.58 12.76 5.42
C LEU A 23 -20.51 11.95 6.70
N ARG A 24 -20.20 12.58 7.83
CA ARG A 24 -20.14 11.90 9.12
C ARG A 24 -21.45 11.18 9.42
N HIS A 25 -22.58 11.87 9.38
CA HIS A 25 -23.88 11.28 9.66
C HIS A 25 -24.20 10.11 8.72
N SER A 26 -23.92 10.27 7.43
CA SER A 26 -24.17 9.24 6.43
C SER A 26 -23.28 8.00 6.62
N LEU A 27 -22.00 8.18 6.96
CA LEU A 27 -21.06 7.10 7.22
C LEU A 27 -21.41 6.34 8.51
N GLU A 28 -21.73 7.07 9.58
CA GLU A 28 -22.13 6.48 10.87
C GLU A 28 -23.45 5.69 10.72
N ALA A 29 -24.40 6.20 9.95
CA ALA A 29 -25.65 5.50 9.63
C ALA A 29 -25.40 4.20 8.82
N LEU A 30 -24.33 4.14 8.05
CA LEU A 30 -23.89 2.91 7.36
C LEU A 30 -23.07 1.96 8.25
N GLY A 31 -22.73 2.37 9.48
CA GLY A 31 -21.97 1.57 10.45
C GLY A 31 -20.46 1.77 10.39
N ALA A 32 -19.96 2.77 9.66
CA ALA A 32 -18.55 3.15 9.67
C ALA A 32 -18.22 4.02 10.89
N THR A 33 -16.95 4.10 11.25
CA THR A 33 -16.46 4.95 12.34
C THR A 33 -15.60 6.07 11.76
N VAL A 34 -16.03 7.32 11.90
CA VAL A 34 -15.25 8.49 11.53
C VAL A 34 -14.24 8.79 12.64
N LEU A 35 -12.95 8.59 12.34
CA LEU A 35 -11.86 8.78 13.31
C LEU A 35 -11.48 10.25 13.46
N ALA A 36 -11.49 11.00 12.37
CA ALA A 36 -11.12 12.41 12.35
C ALA A 36 -11.66 13.12 11.11
N GLU A 37 -11.69 14.45 11.20
CA GLU A 37 -12.03 15.37 10.12
C GLU A 37 -10.85 16.28 9.81
N ALA A 38 -10.69 16.66 8.55
CA ALA A 38 -9.70 17.59 8.05
C ALA A 38 -10.37 18.68 7.21
N GLU A 39 -9.74 19.84 7.13
CA GLU A 39 -10.21 20.98 6.34
C GLU A 39 -9.36 21.19 5.07
N ASP A 40 -8.26 20.45 4.95
CA ASP A 40 -7.36 20.48 3.82
C ASP A 40 -6.63 19.14 3.64
N GLY A 41 -5.97 18.97 2.48
CA GLY A 41 -5.26 17.75 2.15
C GLY A 41 -4.04 17.47 3.04
N ARG A 42 -3.36 18.52 3.56
CA ARG A 42 -2.20 18.32 4.45
C ARG A 42 -2.63 17.72 5.79
N GLN A 43 -3.71 18.24 6.35
CA GLN A 43 -4.31 17.69 7.58
C GLN A 43 -4.78 16.26 7.34
N ALA A 44 -5.44 15.99 6.20
CA ALA A 44 -5.91 14.65 5.84
C ALA A 44 -4.75 13.66 5.78
N VAL A 45 -3.63 13.99 5.12
CA VAL A 45 -2.43 13.15 5.06
C VAL A 45 -1.84 12.91 6.45
N ALA A 46 -1.70 13.98 7.26
CA ALA A 46 -1.15 13.87 8.62
C ALA A 46 -2.00 12.97 9.51
N LEU A 47 -3.32 13.13 9.49
CA LEU A 47 -4.27 12.32 10.25
C LEU A 47 -4.25 10.85 9.78
N THR A 48 -4.17 10.62 8.47
CA THR A 48 -4.10 9.26 7.90
C THR A 48 -2.82 8.53 8.34
N ARG A 49 -1.68 9.21 8.35
CA ARG A 49 -0.42 8.64 8.87
C ARG A 49 -0.50 8.28 10.34
N ALA A 50 -1.15 9.15 11.15
CA ALA A 50 -1.26 8.97 12.60
C ALA A 50 -2.29 7.89 12.99
N LEU A 51 -3.45 7.89 12.35
CA LEU A 51 -4.61 7.09 12.75
C LEU A 51 -4.74 5.77 11.99
N ARG A 52 -4.07 5.64 10.83
CA ARG A 52 -4.11 4.45 9.96
C ARG A 52 -5.55 3.99 9.71
N PRO A 53 -6.41 4.83 9.11
CA PRO A 53 -7.77 4.46 8.75
C PRO A 53 -7.78 3.42 7.61
N ASP A 54 -8.92 2.75 7.44
CA ASP A 54 -9.13 1.87 6.28
C ASP A 54 -9.43 2.67 5.02
N LEU A 55 -10.06 3.84 5.17
CA LEU A 55 -10.56 4.68 4.09
C LEU A 55 -10.32 6.16 4.40
N VAL A 56 -10.01 6.92 3.35
CA VAL A 56 -10.03 8.39 3.38
C VAL A 56 -10.99 8.88 2.30
N ILE A 57 -11.89 9.77 2.67
CA ILE A 57 -12.77 10.48 1.73
C ILE A 57 -12.26 11.92 1.64
N LEU A 58 -11.92 12.37 0.43
CA LEU A 58 -11.32 13.68 0.18
C LEU A 58 -12.17 14.47 -0.79
N ASP A 59 -12.50 15.70 -0.45
CA ASP A 59 -12.92 16.66 -1.47
C ASP A 59 -11.75 17.00 -2.39
N ILE A 60 -12.02 17.22 -3.66
CA ILE A 60 -10.97 17.61 -4.62
C ILE A 60 -10.53 19.04 -4.36
N MET A 61 -11.47 19.95 -4.16
CA MET A 61 -11.20 21.37 -4.05
C MET A 61 -11.03 21.78 -2.60
N MET A 62 -9.81 21.72 -2.10
CA MET A 62 -9.45 22.14 -0.74
C MET A 62 -8.30 23.15 -0.76
N PRO A 63 -8.21 24.04 0.25
CA PRO A 63 -7.08 24.98 0.37
C PRO A 63 -5.78 24.23 0.70
N GLN A 64 -4.63 24.91 0.50
CA GLN A 64 -3.28 24.45 0.81
C GLN A 64 -2.80 23.24 0.00
N MET A 65 -3.51 22.12 0.06
CA MET A 65 -3.26 20.89 -0.68
C MET A 65 -4.61 20.36 -1.15
N ASP A 66 -4.76 20.21 -2.45
CA ASP A 66 -5.98 19.66 -3.04
C ASP A 66 -6.11 18.14 -2.80
N GLY A 67 -7.33 17.62 -3.01
CA GLY A 67 -7.62 16.20 -2.77
C GLY A 67 -6.87 15.26 -3.71
N LEU A 68 -6.56 15.68 -4.94
CA LEU A 68 -5.78 14.87 -5.88
C LEU A 68 -4.31 14.76 -5.44
N GLU A 69 -3.73 15.86 -4.97
CA GLU A 69 -2.37 15.86 -4.42
C GLU A 69 -2.28 15.00 -3.16
N ALA A 70 -3.24 15.15 -2.24
CA ALA A 70 -3.35 14.32 -1.05
C ALA A 70 -3.50 12.82 -1.40
N ALA A 71 -4.35 12.49 -2.38
CA ALA A 71 -4.55 11.13 -2.86
C ALA A 71 -3.26 10.51 -3.42
N ARG A 72 -2.46 11.28 -4.20
CA ARG A 72 -1.16 10.81 -4.71
C ARG A 72 -0.19 10.47 -3.58
N VAL A 73 -0.12 11.30 -2.53
CA VAL A 73 0.73 11.04 -1.35
C VAL A 73 0.27 9.77 -0.63
N LEU A 74 -1.02 9.67 -0.32
CA LEU A 74 -1.60 8.51 0.38
C LEU A 74 -1.42 7.21 -0.40
N ARG A 75 -1.54 7.27 -1.72
CA ARG A 75 -1.28 6.14 -2.62
C ARG A 75 0.18 5.72 -2.58
N GLY A 76 1.12 6.67 -2.68
CA GLY A 76 2.57 6.37 -2.66
C GLY A 76 3.01 5.67 -1.38
N GLU A 77 2.30 5.93 -0.28
CA GLU A 77 2.57 5.33 1.03
C GLU A 77 1.67 4.11 1.33
N SER A 78 0.78 3.72 0.43
CA SER A 78 -0.18 2.59 0.57
C SER A 78 -0.95 2.60 1.90
N LEU A 79 -1.30 3.80 2.41
CA LEU A 79 -1.81 3.99 3.78
C LEU A 79 -3.28 3.61 3.95
N ALA A 80 -4.13 3.93 2.98
CA ALA A 80 -5.57 3.74 3.05
C ALA A 80 -6.20 3.70 1.66
N ALA A 81 -7.41 3.18 1.54
CA ALA A 81 -8.23 3.38 0.36
C ALA A 81 -8.63 4.85 0.25
N VAL A 82 -8.77 5.36 -0.98
CA VAL A 82 -9.15 6.75 -1.23
C VAL A 82 -10.41 6.82 -2.08
N VAL A 83 -11.38 7.61 -1.62
CA VAL A 83 -12.55 8.04 -2.40
C VAL A 83 -12.47 9.55 -2.54
N LEU A 84 -12.61 10.06 -3.76
CA LEU A 84 -12.71 11.50 -4.02
C LEU A 84 -14.17 11.95 -4.09
N LEU A 85 -14.43 13.14 -3.58
CA LEU A 85 -15.67 13.87 -3.79
C LEU A 85 -15.43 14.96 -4.82
N SER A 86 -16.30 15.08 -5.81
CA SER A 86 -16.18 16.08 -6.88
C SER A 86 -17.49 16.81 -7.08
N SER A 87 -17.42 18.14 -7.18
CA SER A 87 -18.57 19.00 -7.53
C SER A 87 -18.82 19.05 -9.04
N TYR A 88 -17.85 18.64 -9.88
CA TYR A 88 -17.91 18.76 -11.34
C TYR A 88 -17.71 17.42 -12.04
N ALA A 89 -18.50 17.24 -13.11
CA ALA A 89 -18.39 16.10 -14.04
C ALA A 89 -17.48 16.50 -15.23
N GLU A 90 -16.22 16.78 -14.96
CA GLU A 90 -15.25 16.96 -16.04
C GLU A 90 -14.63 15.61 -16.38
N GLU A 91 -14.71 15.20 -17.66
CA GLU A 91 -14.08 13.96 -18.15
C GLU A 91 -12.56 13.97 -17.88
N ASP A 92 -11.93 15.14 -17.90
CA ASP A 92 -10.52 15.33 -17.57
C ASP A 92 -10.19 15.00 -16.11
N MET A 93 -11.13 15.17 -15.17
CA MET A 93 -10.92 14.82 -13.76
C MET A 93 -10.94 13.31 -13.49
N VAL A 94 -11.69 12.55 -14.27
CA VAL A 94 -11.69 11.08 -14.17
C VAL A 94 -10.31 10.54 -14.57
N ALA A 95 -9.73 11.07 -15.65
CA ALA A 95 -8.38 10.69 -16.06
C ALA A 95 -7.31 11.10 -15.05
N GLN A 96 -7.44 12.28 -14.42
CA GLN A 96 -6.54 12.75 -13.36
C GLN A 96 -6.70 11.94 -12.07
N ALA A 97 -7.92 11.55 -11.69
CA ALA A 97 -8.20 10.70 -10.56
C ALA A 97 -7.59 9.31 -10.74
N ASP A 98 -7.71 8.74 -11.93
CA ASP A 98 -7.12 7.44 -12.27
C ASP A 98 -5.57 7.50 -12.22
N ALA A 99 -4.97 8.55 -12.76
CA ALA A 99 -3.54 8.83 -12.67
C ALA A 99 -3.07 9.07 -11.21
N ALA A 100 -3.91 9.68 -10.36
CA ALA A 100 -3.66 9.83 -8.93
C ALA A 100 -3.85 8.52 -8.14
N GLY A 101 -4.38 7.47 -8.80
CA GLY A 101 -4.64 6.16 -8.21
C GLY A 101 -5.81 6.13 -7.26
N VAL A 102 -6.76 7.00 -7.49
CA VAL A 102 -8.03 7.04 -6.78
C VAL A 102 -8.82 5.79 -7.13
N MET A 103 -9.40 5.18 -6.12
CA MET A 103 -10.06 3.89 -6.27
C MET A 103 -11.55 4.01 -6.56
N ALA A 104 -12.16 5.12 -6.14
CA ALA A 104 -13.54 5.48 -6.46
C ALA A 104 -13.72 7.00 -6.33
N TYR A 105 -14.71 7.54 -7.00
CA TYR A 105 -15.13 8.92 -6.84
C TYR A 105 -16.66 9.00 -6.66
N LEU A 106 -17.10 10.04 -5.97
CA LEU A 106 -18.51 10.38 -5.78
C LEU A 106 -18.75 11.82 -6.22
N ARG A 107 -19.88 12.04 -6.87
CA ARG A 107 -20.28 13.38 -7.30
C ARG A 107 -21.10 14.06 -6.22
N LYS A 108 -20.79 15.31 -5.93
CA LYS A 108 -21.65 16.21 -5.10
C LYS A 108 -22.79 16.79 -5.95
N PRO A 109 -24.03 16.88 -5.44
CA PRO A 109 -24.48 16.31 -4.17
C PRO A 109 -24.59 14.78 -4.23
N PHE A 110 -24.12 14.08 -3.22
CA PHE A 110 -24.21 12.63 -3.09
C PHE A 110 -25.37 12.23 -2.19
N ARG A 111 -25.87 11.02 -2.36
CA ARG A 111 -26.84 10.41 -1.46
C ARG A 111 -26.17 9.38 -0.58
N GLN A 112 -26.75 9.11 0.60
CA GLN A 112 -26.24 8.06 1.47
C GLN A 112 -26.14 6.69 0.77
N GLU A 113 -27.07 6.39 -0.15
CA GLU A 113 -27.09 5.14 -0.94
C GLU A 113 -25.89 4.99 -1.88
N ASP A 114 -25.26 6.10 -2.30
CA ASP A 114 -24.12 6.12 -3.21
C ASP A 114 -22.79 5.81 -2.47
N LEU A 115 -22.71 6.12 -1.18
CA LEU A 115 -21.50 5.94 -0.36
C LEU A 115 -21.12 4.47 -0.20
N GLY A 116 -22.08 3.60 0.10
CA GLY A 116 -21.82 2.18 0.34
C GLY A 116 -21.11 1.48 -0.82
N PRO A 117 -21.65 1.54 -2.05
CA PRO A 117 -20.99 0.98 -3.23
C PRO A 117 -19.61 1.56 -3.52
N ALA A 118 -19.46 2.89 -3.44
CA ALA A 118 -18.18 3.56 -3.70
C ALA A 118 -17.10 3.12 -2.70
N ILE A 119 -17.45 3.06 -1.42
CA ILE A 119 -16.54 2.59 -0.36
C ILE A 119 -16.15 1.12 -0.58
N ALA A 120 -17.11 0.26 -0.92
CA ALA A 120 -16.85 -1.15 -1.18
C ALA A 120 -15.86 -1.34 -2.35
N ILE A 121 -16.04 -0.57 -3.44
CA ILE A 121 -15.14 -0.58 -4.59
C ILE A 121 -13.73 -0.11 -4.17
N ALA A 122 -13.64 1.02 -3.44
CA ALA A 122 -12.36 1.58 -3.01
C ALA A 122 -11.58 0.60 -2.12
N LEU A 123 -12.24 0.02 -1.12
CA LEU A 123 -11.63 -0.97 -0.23
C LEU A 123 -11.22 -2.24 -0.97
N GLY A 124 -12.04 -2.72 -1.91
CA GLY A 124 -11.72 -3.89 -2.73
C GLY A 124 -10.45 -3.67 -3.56
N ARG A 125 -10.39 -2.58 -4.31
CA ARG A 125 -9.22 -2.20 -5.13
C ARG A 125 -7.96 -1.96 -4.29
N HIS A 126 -8.10 -1.38 -3.10
CA HIS A 126 -6.98 -1.16 -2.19
C HIS A 126 -6.37 -2.49 -1.72
N ARG A 127 -7.22 -3.46 -1.30
CA ARG A 127 -6.77 -4.80 -0.89
C ARG A 127 -6.10 -5.56 -2.03
N GLU A 128 -6.66 -5.51 -3.23
CA GLU A 128 -6.07 -6.13 -4.42
C GLU A 128 -4.68 -5.57 -4.71
N ARG A 129 -4.54 -4.25 -4.66
CA ARG A 129 -3.25 -3.58 -4.86
C ARG A 129 -2.23 -3.96 -3.78
N GLN A 130 -2.61 -3.96 -2.51
CA GLN A 130 -1.73 -4.39 -1.42
C GLN A 130 -1.27 -5.84 -1.60
N GLY A 131 -2.15 -6.73 -2.05
CA GLY A 131 -1.79 -8.11 -2.40
C GLY A 131 -0.74 -8.18 -3.49
N LEU A 132 -0.94 -7.44 -4.59
CA LEU A 132 0.04 -7.39 -5.69
C LEU A 132 1.38 -6.78 -5.27
N GLU A 133 1.39 -5.73 -4.44
CA GLU A 133 2.62 -5.13 -3.91
C GLU A 133 3.39 -6.13 -3.04
N ALA A 134 2.71 -6.88 -2.18
CA ALA A 134 3.31 -7.93 -1.35
C ALA A 134 3.87 -9.09 -2.19
N ASP A 135 3.17 -9.51 -3.24
CA ASP A 135 3.64 -10.55 -4.16
C ASP A 135 4.90 -10.10 -4.92
N VAL A 136 4.94 -8.85 -5.39
CA VAL A 136 6.11 -8.27 -6.05
C VAL A 136 7.32 -8.23 -5.10
N GLU A 137 7.14 -7.84 -3.85
CA GLU A 137 8.22 -7.80 -2.87
C GLU A 137 8.74 -9.22 -2.56
N THR A 138 7.85 -10.17 -2.37
CA THR A 138 8.21 -11.59 -2.18
C THR A 138 9.01 -12.15 -3.37
N LEU A 139 8.64 -11.79 -4.61
CA LEU A 139 9.35 -12.21 -5.80
C LEU A 139 10.73 -11.56 -5.89
N ARG A 140 10.86 -10.27 -5.54
CA ARG A 140 12.14 -9.57 -5.46
C ARG A 140 13.08 -10.21 -4.47
N GLU A 141 12.61 -10.48 -3.25
CA GLU A 141 13.40 -11.17 -2.22
C GLU A 141 13.90 -12.54 -2.70
N LYS A 142 13.04 -13.34 -3.34
CA LYS A 142 13.41 -14.64 -3.90
C LYS A 142 14.46 -14.51 -5.03
N MET A 143 14.34 -13.48 -5.85
CA MET A 143 15.33 -13.22 -6.93
C MET A 143 16.69 -12.81 -6.35
N GLU A 144 16.73 -11.92 -5.36
CA GLU A 144 17.98 -11.53 -4.70
C GLU A 144 18.61 -12.69 -3.96
N ALA A 145 17.82 -13.50 -3.24
CA ALA A 145 18.33 -14.72 -2.60
C ALA A 145 18.97 -15.68 -3.62
N ARG A 146 18.35 -15.86 -4.80
CA ARG A 146 18.94 -16.70 -5.87
C ARG A 146 20.26 -16.13 -6.41
N LYS A 147 20.36 -14.81 -6.60
CA LYS A 147 21.60 -14.15 -7.05
C LYS A 147 22.72 -14.35 -6.03
N ILE A 148 22.43 -14.12 -4.74
CA ILE A 148 23.40 -14.32 -3.65
C ILE A 148 23.91 -15.77 -3.63
N VAL A 149 23.00 -16.75 -3.67
CA VAL A 149 23.38 -18.18 -3.72
C VAL A 149 24.19 -18.50 -4.98
N GLY A 150 23.81 -17.95 -6.13
CA GLY A 150 24.56 -18.12 -7.39
C GLY A 150 25.99 -17.60 -7.30
N ARG A 151 26.19 -16.40 -6.72
CA ARG A 151 27.51 -15.81 -6.51
C ARG A 151 28.38 -16.64 -5.56
N ALA A 152 27.79 -17.09 -4.44
CA ALA A 152 28.51 -17.96 -3.49
C ALA A 152 28.89 -19.30 -4.10
N LYS A 153 28.02 -19.91 -4.94
CA LYS A 153 28.37 -21.13 -5.69
C LYS A 153 29.59 -20.89 -6.58
N ALA A 154 29.59 -19.80 -7.35
CA ALA A 154 30.72 -19.48 -8.25
C ALA A 154 32.03 -19.36 -7.46
N LEU A 155 32.04 -18.67 -6.34
CA LEU A 155 33.20 -18.54 -5.46
C LEU A 155 33.68 -19.89 -4.92
N LEU A 156 32.77 -20.76 -4.49
CA LEU A 156 33.11 -22.09 -3.99
C LEU A 156 33.66 -22.97 -5.11
N MET A 157 33.10 -22.91 -6.32
CA MET A 157 33.60 -23.62 -7.50
C MET A 157 35.03 -23.20 -7.85
N GLU A 158 35.30 -21.90 -7.89
CA GLU A 158 36.62 -21.35 -8.20
C GLU A 158 37.66 -21.68 -7.12
N ARG A 159 37.32 -21.45 -5.84
CA ARG A 159 38.28 -21.60 -4.74
C ARG A 159 38.60 -23.05 -4.40
N TYR A 160 37.62 -23.97 -4.52
CA TYR A 160 37.73 -25.35 -4.10
C TYR A 160 37.65 -26.36 -5.26
N ASN A 161 37.61 -25.88 -6.50
CA ASN A 161 37.49 -26.71 -7.72
C ASN A 161 36.28 -27.69 -7.66
N LEU A 162 35.14 -27.19 -7.15
CA LEU A 162 33.91 -27.96 -6.98
C LEU A 162 33.03 -27.85 -8.23
N SER A 163 32.26 -28.90 -8.51
CA SER A 163 31.13 -28.79 -9.44
C SER A 163 30.02 -27.90 -8.88
N GLU A 164 29.14 -27.37 -9.73
CA GLU A 164 28.01 -26.57 -9.31
C GLU A 164 27.13 -27.31 -8.30
N ARG A 165 26.94 -28.62 -8.52
CA ARG A 165 26.16 -29.48 -7.63
C ARG A 165 26.78 -29.59 -6.22
N GLU A 166 28.07 -29.79 -6.16
CA GLU A 166 28.82 -29.91 -4.90
C GLU A 166 28.83 -28.57 -4.14
N ALA A 167 29.04 -27.45 -4.83
CA ALA A 167 28.95 -26.13 -4.24
C ALA A 167 27.57 -25.84 -3.66
N PHE A 168 26.52 -26.19 -4.41
CA PHE A 168 25.14 -26.05 -3.89
C PHE A 168 24.86 -26.92 -2.67
N HIS A 169 25.26 -28.20 -2.72
CA HIS A 169 25.11 -29.12 -1.59
C HIS A 169 25.82 -28.61 -0.33
N ARG A 170 27.03 -28.02 -0.49
CA ARG A 170 27.80 -27.46 0.62
C ARG A 170 27.05 -26.29 1.31
N ILE A 171 26.46 -25.39 0.52
CA ILE A 171 25.62 -24.30 1.05
C ILE A 171 24.40 -24.87 1.76
N GLN A 172 23.73 -25.86 1.17
CA GLN A 172 22.51 -26.46 1.69
C GLN A 172 22.76 -27.24 2.99
N ALA A 173 23.83 -28.01 3.07
CA ALA A 173 24.22 -28.72 4.29
C ALA A 173 24.49 -27.74 5.44
N GLN A 174 25.19 -26.64 5.15
CA GLN A 174 25.47 -25.61 6.15
C GLN A 174 24.21 -24.85 6.59
N SER A 175 23.28 -24.60 5.66
CA SER A 175 21.97 -24.04 5.94
C SER A 175 21.18 -24.92 6.93
N GLN A 176 21.18 -26.23 6.72
CA GLN A 176 20.52 -27.20 7.62
C GLN A 176 21.20 -27.27 8.99
N ASN A 177 22.53 -27.37 9.02
CA ASN A 177 23.31 -27.46 10.26
C ASN A 177 23.14 -26.25 11.15
N LEU A 178 23.10 -25.05 10.57
CA LEU A 178 22.98 -23.79 11.30
C LEU A 178 21.53 -23.32 11.46
N GLN A 179 20.56 -24.04 10.87
CA GLN A 179 19.14 -23.66 10.83
C GLN A 179 18.92 -22.24 10.29
N LYS A 180 19.73 -21.84 9.28
CA LYS A 180 19.67 -20.53 8.64
C LYS A 180 19.29 -20.66 7.17
N PRO A 181 18.59 -19.66 6.60
CA PRO A 181 18.29 -19.64 5.16
C PRO A 181 19.57 -19.74 4.30
N ALA A 182 19.49 -20.44 3.17
CA ALA A 182 20.63 -20.66 2.30
C ALA A 182 21.29 -19.36 1.79
N HIS A 183 20.50 -18.28 1.62
CA HIS A 183 21.01 -16.97 1.19
C HIS A 183 21.86 -16.29 2.28
N GLU A 184 21.56 -16.49 3.57
CA GLU A 184 22.40 -15.98 4.66
C GLU A 184 23.75 -16.70 4.71
N ILE A 185 23.76 -18.04 4.52
CA ILE A 185 24.99 -18.81 4.41
C ILE A 185 25.82 -18.36 3.20
N ALA A 186 25.14 -18.17 2.07
CA ALA A 186 25.77 -17.69 0.85
C ALA A 186 26.37 -16.28 1.03
N GLN A 187 25.66 -15.38 1.71
CA GLN A 187 26.19 -14.05 2.03
C GLN A 187 27.43 -14.11 2.93
N ALA A 188 27.44 -14.98 3.92
CA ALA A 188 28.62 -15.19 4.78
C ALA A 188 29.83 -15.69 3.99
N ILE A 189 29.63 -16.61 3.04
CA ILE A 189 30.69 -17.10 2.15
C ILE A 189 31.26 -15.97 1.29
N ILE A 190 30.40 -15.14 0.72
CA ILE A 190 30.82 -13.99 -0.12
C ILE A 190 31.65 -13.03 0.75
N THR A 191 31.15 -12.65 1.93
CA THR A 191 31.84 -11.73 2.85
C THR A 191 33.20 -12.29 3.29
N ALA A 192 33.29 -13.57 3.64
CA ALA A 192 34.56 -14.21 3.99
C ALA A 192 35.57 -14.18 2.83
N SER A 193 35.08 -14.44 1.61
CA SER A 193 35.93 -14.38 0.41
C SER A 193 36.45 -12.96 0.09
N GLU A 194 35.64 -11.92 0.30
CA GLU A 194 36.02 -10.50 0.13
C GLU A 194 37.06 -10.06 1.19
N LEU A 195 37.05 -10.65 2.36
CA LEU A 195 38.01 -10.40 3.45
C LEU A 195 39.31 -11.24 3.31
N GLY A 196 39.41 -12.10 2.30
CA GLY A 196 40.57 -12.96 2.08
C GLY A 196 40.69 -14.14 3.04
N LEU A 197 39.59 -14.50 3.71
CA LEU A 197 39.48 -15.60 4.65
C LEU A 197 39.12 -16.92 3.98
#